data_3f838a721a74aa54dee85368161d425c
#
_entry.id   3f838a721a74aa54dee85368161d425c
#
_cell.length_a   1.000
_cell.length_b   1.000
_cell.length_c   1.000
_cell.angle_alpha   90.00
_cell.angle_beta   90.00
_cell.angle_gamma   90.00
#
_symmetry.space_group_name_H-M   'P 1'
#
loop_
_entity.id
_entity.type
_entity.pdbx_description
1 polymer ?
#
loop_
_entity_poly.entity_id
_entity_poly.type
_entity_poly.pdbx_seq_one_letter_code
_entity_poly.pdbx_strand_id
1 'polypeptide(L)'
;MTQVKPAETDGLTIAQYSTGDIRQRIETALSAAGKDITDISTGDLAMLEDFHSLGRIATVALIELAQIEAHDRVLDAGTGIGGTARMIAAERGSSVTAVDVTPEYCEVATWLNDAVGLGDKIDVQVADVTDLPFDAASFDVVVSQHVQMNIADKHRLYSEARRVLAPGGRLALWDVTAGSAEPLHLPVPWASSPQQSHLVTPARLIDILGEAGFAVSHWDDLSQAAADVMRDFFNGDQPALGLHSFVPDFQTKVMNLVRNIAEDRARLIQAVLSVT
;
A
#
# COMPACT_ATOMS: atom_id res chain seq x y z
N MET A 1 -23.71 -12.89 -9.70
CA MET A 1 -22.58 -11.92 -9.66
C MET A 1 -23.17 -10.55 -9.80
N THR A 2 -23.35 -9.85 -8.70
CA THR A 2 -23.88 -8.48 -8.66
C THR A 2 -22.67 -7.56 -8.80
N GLN A 3 -22.54 -6.87 -9.94
CA GLN A 3 -21.52 -5.83 -10.08
C GLN A 3 -21.85 -4.69 -9.12
N VAL A 4 -21.04 -4.52 -8.09
CA VAL A 4 -21.07 -3.34 -7.23
C VAL A 4 -20.62 -2.15 -8.09
N LYS A 5 -21.44 -1.10 -8.15
CA LYS A 5 -21.15 0.10 -8.90
C LYS A 5 -20.19 0.94 -8.06
N PRO A 6 -18.95 1.23 -8.53
CA PRO A 6 -17.99 2.02 -7.73
C PRO A 6 -18.56 3.41 -7.42
N ALA A 7 -18.20 3.97 -6.27
CA ALA A 7 -18.51 5.35 -5.93
C ALA A 7 -17.77 6.33 -6.88
N GLU A 8 -18.24 7.56 -7.05
CA GLU A 8 -17.63 8.54 -7.99
C GLU A 8 -16.14 8.83 -7.70
N THR A 9 -15.70 8.70 -6.45
CA THR A 9 -14.29 8.84 -6.02
C THR A 9 -13.40 7.72 -6.56
N ASP A 10 -13.92 6.50 -6.71
CA ASP A 10 -13.17 5.33 -7.16
C ASP A 10 -12.75 5.47 -8.63
N GLY A 11 -13.56 6.12 -9.47
CA GLY A 11 -13.25 6.36 -10.87
C GLY A 11 -12.00 7.19 -11.10
N LEU A 12 -11.72 8.19 -10.25
CA LEU A 12 -10.50 9.02 -10.34
C LEU A 12 -9.26 8.25 -9.86
N THR A 13 -9.40 7.46 -8.80
CA THR A 13 -8.33 6.61 -8.27
C THR A 13 -7.94 5.53 -9.28
N ILE A 14 -8.91 4.78 -9.81
CA ILE A 14 -8.66 3.76 -10.83
C ILE A 14 -7.98 4.37 -12.06
N ALA A 15 -8.48 5.50 -12.58
CA ALA A 15 -7.92 6.15 -13.75
C ALA A 15 -6.48 6.65 -13.54
N GLN A 16 -6.07 6.89 -12.31
CA GLN A 16 -4.71 7.31 -11.97
C GLN A 16 -3.72 6.15 -11.98
N TYR A 17 -4.14 4.97 -11.56
CA TYR A 17 -3.28 3.81 -11.36
C TYR A 17 -3.33 2.81 -12.52
N SER A 18 -4.42 2.72 -13.28
CA SER A 18 -4.57 1.81 -14.42
C SER A 18 -4.07 2.45 -15.70
N THR A 19 -3.12 1.81 -16.37
CA THR A 19 -2.61 2.21 -17.68
C THR A 19 -3.01 1.25 -18.79
N GLY A 20 -3.54 0.06 -18.44
CA GLY A 20 -3.96 -0.99 -19.37
C GLY A 20 -2.81 -1.81 -19.95
N ASP A 21 -1.56 -1.57 -19.53
CA ASP A 21 -0.36 -2.22 -20.06
C ASP A 21 0.69 -2.58 -18.99
N ILE A 22 0.30 -2.55 -17.69
CA ILE A 22 1.23 -2.75 -16.56
C ILE A 22 1.93 -4.10 -16.65
N ARG A 23 1.20 -5.17 -16.91
CA ARG A 23 1.78 -6.51 -17.09
C ARG A 23 2.84 -6.52 -18.19
N GLN A 24 2.53 -5.97 -19.36
CA GLN A 24 3.46 -5.94 -20.49
C GLN A 24 4.72 -5.13 -20.16
N ARG A 25 4.59 -4.03 -19.43
CA ARG A 25 5.73 -3.22 -18.98
C ARG A 25 6.60 -3.98 -18.00
N ILE A 26 6.00 -4.70 -17.04
CA ILE A 26 6.74 -5.55 -16.10
C ILE A 26 7.46 -6.68 -16.84
N GLU A 27 6.79 -7.41 -17.76
CA GLU A 27 7.41 -8.45 -18.57
C GLU A 27 8.60 -7.90 -19.37
N THR A 28 8.45 -6.72 -19.97
CA THR A 28 9.53 -6.06 -20.73
C THR A 28 10.69 -5.70 -19.82
N ALA A 29 10.42 -5.14 -18.63
CA ALA A 29 11.46 -4.75 -17.68
C ALA A 29 12.21 -5.97 -17.12
N LEU A 30 11.51 -7.05 -16.78
CA LEU A 30 12.10 -8.33 -16.34
C LEU A 30 13.03 -8.89 -17.42
N SER A 31 12.55 -8.96 -18.67
CA SER A 31 13.34 -9.43 -19.79
C SER A 31 14.60 -8.57 -20.01
N ALA A 32 14.47 -7.25 -19.93
CA ALA A 32 15.61 -6.32 -20.06
C ALA A 32 16.64 -6.50 -18.92
N ALA A 33 16.18 -6.90 -17.72
CA ALA A 33 17.04 -7.24 -16.59
C ALA A 33 17.59 -8.68 -16.63
N GLY A 34 17.32 -9.43 -17.71
CA GLY A 34 17.77 -10.82 -17.88
C GLY A 34 17.05 -11.81 -16.95
N LYS A 35 15.83 -11.47 -16.51
CA LYS A 35 14.98 -12.34 -15.66
C LYS A 35 13.93 -13.04 -16.50
N ASP A 36 13.72 -14.34 -16.23
CA ASP A 36 12.67 -15.15 -16.82
C ASP A 36 11.52 -15.29 -15.82
N ILE A 37 10.30 -14.90 -16.21
CA ILE A 37 9.12 -14.99 -15.36
C ILE A 37 8.79 -16.42 -14.93
N THR A 38 9.26 -17.43 -15.67
CA THR A 38 9.04 -18.84 -15.35
C THR A 38 10.02 -19.39 -14.29
N ASP A 39 11.05 -18.62 -13.94
CA ASP A 39 12.06 -18.96 -12.92
C ASP A 39 12.37 -17.73 -12.05
N ILE A 40 11.32 -17.02 -11.63
CA ILE A 40 11.43 -15.79 -10.84
C ILE A 40 11.19 -16.07 -9.36
N SER A 41 11.90 -15.37 -8.49
CA SER A 41 11.70 -15.42 -7.03
C SER A 41 11.03 -14.15 -6.50
N THR A 42 10.50 -14.21 -5.28
CA THR A 42 10.00 -13.01 -4.56
C THR A 42 11.10 -11.96 -4.37
N GLY A 43 12.36 -12.38 -4.25
CA GLY A 43 13.52 -11.48 -4.19
C GLY A 43 13.76 -10.70 -5.48
N ASP A 44 13.50 -11.31 -6.63
CA ASP A 44 13.63 -10.66 -7.94
C ASP A 44 12.55 -9.60 -8.17
N LEU A 45 11.37 -9.77 -7.56
CA LEU A 45 10.26 -8.82 -7.66
C LEU A 45 10.39 -7.63 -6.71
N ALA A 46 11.22 -7.71 -5.68
CA ALA A 46 11.29 -6.75 -4.57
C ALA A 46 11.40 -5.27 -4.99
N MET A 47 12.04 -4.98 -6.12
CA MET A 47 12.21 -3.61 -6.63
C MET A 47 11.00 -3.10 -7.43
N LEU A 48 10.08 -4.00 -7.81
CA LEU A 48 8.91 -3.69 -8.64
C LEU A 48 7.63 -3.50 -7.83
N GLU A 49 7.53 -4.14 -6.66
CA GLU A 49 6.23 -4.46 -6.08
C GLU A 49 5.76 -3.56 -4.94
N ASP A 50 6.67 -2.86 -4.27
CA ASP A 50 6.31 -2.03 -3.13
C ASP A 50 6.11 -0.56 -3.56
N PHE A 51 4.89 -0.24 -4.01
CA PHE A 51 4.53 1.10 -4.47
C PHE A 51 4.23 2.06 -3.30
N HIS A 52 5.12 2.03 -2.31
CA HIS A 52 5.10 2.94 -1.17
C HIS A 52 6.52 3.37 -0.79
N SER A 53 6.63 4.41 0.03
CA SER A 53 7.92 4.95 0.47
C SER A 53 8.73 3.88 1.22
N LEU A 54 10.03 3.85 0.97
CA LEU A 54 10.99 2.86 1.51
C LEU A 54 10.80 1.42 1.03
N GLY A 55 9.79 1.12 0.22
CA GLY A 55 9.62 -0.21 -0.36
C GLY A 55 9.70 -1.33 0.68
N ARG A 56 10.38 -2.40 0.33
CA ARG A 56 10.52 -3.60 1.18
C ARG A 56 11.01 -3.34 2.61
N ILE A 57 11.82 -2.29 2.83
CA ILE A 57 12.32 -1.95 4.17
C ILE A 57 11.15 -1.59 5.10
N ALA A 58 10.21 -0.75 4.63
CA ALA A 58 9.04 -0.37 5.42
C ALA A 58 8.10 -1.57 5.65
N THR A 59 7.91 -2.42 4.63
CA THR A 59 7.05 -3.60 4.74
C THR A 59 7.58 -4.59 5.78
N VAL A 60 8.88 -4.91 5.77
CA VAL A 60 9.52 -5.78 6.78
C VAL A 60 9.32 -5.21 8.18
N ALA A 61 9.64 -3.93 8.37
CA ALA A 61 9.48 -3.27 9.66
C ALA A 61 8.03 -3.30 10.16
N LEU A 62 7.05 -3.06 9.27
CA LEU A 62 5.64 -3.08 9.61
C LEU A 62 5.14 -4.48 9.99
N ILE A 63 5.56 -5.53 9.25
CA ILE A 63 5.22 -6.93 9.53
C ILE A 63 5.76 -7.35 10.90
N GLU A 64 7.00 -6.97 11.23
CA GLU A 64 7.61 -7.24 12.53
C GLU A 64 6.91 -6.49 13.67
N LEU A 65 6.65 -5.20 13.48
CA LEU A 65 5.96 -4.35 14.44
C LEU A 65 4.54 -4.85 14.72
N ALA A 66 3.82 -5.29 13.68
CA ALA A 66 2.50 -5.89 13.79
C ALA A 66 2.53 -7.32 14.34
N GLN A 67 3.70 -7.93 14.53
CA GLN A 67 3.87 -9.29 15.03
C GLN A 67 3.02 -10.31 14.25
N ILE A 68 3.08 -10.25 12.90
CA ILE A 68 2.33 -11.17 12.05
C ILE A 68 2.93 -12.57 12.17
N GLU A 69 2.08 -13.55 12.49
CA GLU A 69 2.45 -14.94 12.67
C GLU A 69 1.73 -15.87 11.67
N ALA A 70 2.26 -17.08 11.49
CA ALA A 70 1.77 -18.03 10.47
C ALA A 70 0.28 -18.41 10.60
N HIS A 71 -0.29 -18.28 11.79
CA HIS A 71 -1.70 -18.59 12.03
C HIS A 71 -2.65 -17.41 11.83
N ASP A 72 -2.12 -16.19 11.64
CA ASP A 72 -2.94 -15.01 11.41
C ASP A 72 -3.64 -15.07 10.04
N ARG A 73 -4.91 -14.73 10.02
CA ARG A 73 -5.67 -14.41 8.80
C ARG A 73 -5.41 -12.94 8.49
N VAL A 74 -4.70 -12.68 7.41
CA VAL A 74 -4.26 -11.31 7.08
C VAL A 74 -5.06 -10.76 5.93
N LEU A 75 -5.55 -9.52 6.07
CA LEU A 75 -6.06 -8.71 4.97
C LEU A 75 -5.02 -7.68 4.57
N ASP A 76 -4.56 -7.71 3.32
CA ASP A 76 -3.75 -6.65 2.70
C ASP A 76 -4.70 -5.70 1.96
N ALA A 77 -5.00 -4.57 2.58
CA ALA A 77 -6.01 -3.61 2.13
C ALA A 77 -5.37 -2.50 1.28
N GLY A 78 -5.58 -2.56 -0.04
CA GLY A 78 -4.89 -1.75 -1.04
C GLY A 78 -3.57 -2.39 -1.46
N THR A 79 -3.65 -3.65 -1.87
CA THR A 79 -2.48 -4.51 -2.14
C THR A 79 -1.63 -4.07 -3.35
N GLY A 80 -2.16 -3.20 -4.22
CA GLY A 80 -1.51 -2.87 -5.48
C GLY A 80 -1.24 -4.13 -6.31
N ILE A 81 -0.01 -4.33 -6.74
CA ILE A 81 0.41 -5.54 -7.47
C ILE A 81 0.86 -6.68 -6.54
N GLY A 82 0.54 -6.64 -5.25
CA GLY A 82 0.63 -7.77 -4.32
C GLY A 82 1.96 -7.94 -3.58
N GLY A 83 2.84 -6.95 -3.53
CA GLY A 83 4.16 -7.06 -2.89
C GLY A 83 4.09 -7.42 -1.41
N THR A 84 3.31 -6.68 -0.64
CA THR A 84 3.10 -6.92 0.79
C THR A 84 2.49 -8.29 1.06
N ALA A 85 1.46 -8.67 0.31
CA ALA A 85 0.83 -9.98 0.44
C ALA A 85 1.82 -11.13 0.18
N ARG A 86 2.66 -11.02 -0.88
CA ARG A 86 3.70 -12.01 -1.18
C ARG A 86 4.73 -12.11 -0.07
N MET A 87 5.17 -10.98 0.48
CA MET A 87 6.14 -10.99 1.58
C MET A 87 5.58 -11.67 2.82
N ILE A 88 4.34 -11.35 3.23
CA ILE A 88 3.69 -11.97 4.39
C ILE A 88 3.54 -13.47 4.16
N ALA A 89 3.03 -13.90 3.00
CA ALA A 89 2.84 -15.31 2.69
C ALA A 89 4.17 -16.09 2.63
N ALA A 90 5.22 -15.50 2.06
CA ALA A 90 6.52 -16.16 1.92
C ALA A 90 7.29 -16.23 3.24
N GLU A 91 7.33 -15.15 4.02
CA GLU A 91 8.20 -15.04 5.20
C GLU A 91 7.51 -15.50 6.49
N ARG A 92 6.19 -15.34 6.61
CA ARG A 92 5.42 -15.73 7.80
C ARG A 92 4.62 -17.02 7.59
N GLY A 93 4.33 -17.38 6.34
CA GLY A 93 3.53 -18.56 6.01
C GLY A 93 2.03 -18.35 6.20
N SER A 94 1.59 -17.14 6.53
CA SER A 94 0.18 -16.78 6.72
C SER A 94 -0.60 -16.89 5.42
N SER A 95 -1.90 -17.19 5.53
CA SER A 95 -2.83 -16.99 4.41
C SER A 95 -3.22 -15.52 4.32
N VAL A 96 -3.15 -14.95 3.12
CA VAL A 96 -3.42 -13.54 2.88
C VAL A 96 -4.61 -13.38 1.92
N THR A 97 -5.58 -12.58 2.31
CA THR A 97 -6.57 -12.02 1.39
C THR A 97 -6.06 -10.64 0.99
N ALA A 98 -5.93 -10.38 -0.31
CA ALA A 98 -5.36 -9.16 -0.86
C ALA A 98 -6.43 -8.44 -1.68
N VAL A 99 -6.70 -7.17 -1.39
CA VAL A 99 -7.74 -6.41 -2.10
C VAL A 99 -7.19 -5.11 -2.67
N ASP A 100 -7.66 -4.77 -3.87
CA ASP A 100 -7.44 -3.46 -4.49
C ASP A 100 -8.68 -3.06 -5.29
N VAL A 101 -8.92 -1.76 -5.40
CA VAL A 101 -10.04 -1.22 -6.20
C VAL A 101 -9.73 -1.26 -7.69
N THR A 102 -8.46 -1.39 -8.07
CA THR A 102 -7.97 -1.36 -9.46
C THR A 102 -7.90 -2.78 -10.03
N PRO A 103 -8.81 -3.17 -10.95
CA PRO A 103 -8.84 -4.53 -11.51
C PRO A 103 -7.51 -4.95 -12.16
N GLU A 104 -6.86 -4.05 -12.89
CA GLU A 104 -5.55 -4.31 -13.53
C GLU A 104 -4.48 -4.69 -12.50
N TYR A 105 -4.48 -4.06 -11.33
CA TYR A 105 -3.55 -4.40 -10.25
C TYR A 105 -3.82 -5.79 -9.69
N CYS A 106 -5.08 -6.15 -9.49
CA CYS A 106 -5.47 -7.48 -9.02
C CYS A 106 -5.07 -8.58 -10.02
N GLU A 107 -5.26 -8.34 -11.33
CA GLU A 107 -4.82 -9.25 -12.38
C GLU A 107 -3.30 -9.45 -12.38
N VAL A 108 -2.54 -8.36 -12.25
CA VAL A 108 -1.08 -8.40 -12.16
C VAL A 108 -0.63 -9.10 -10.88
N ALA A 109 -1.25 -8.80 -9.74
CA ALA A 109 -0.94 -9.43 -8.46
C ALA A 109 -1.14 -10.95 -8.52
N THR A 110 -2.27 -11.41 -9.08
CA THR A 110 -2.56 -12.84 -9.26
C THR A 110 -1.50 -13.51 -10.14
N TRP A 111 -1.20 -12.91 -11.29
CA TRP A 111 -0.16 -13.42 -12.20
C TRP A 111 1.22 -13.53 -11.53
N LEU A 112 1.64 -12.52 -10.76
CA LEU A 112 2.92 -12.54 -10.05
C LEU A 112 2.92 -13.56 -8.89
N ASN A 113 1.79 -13.73 -8.18
CA ASN A 113 1.65 -14.75 -7.14
C ASN A 113 1.82 -16.16 -7.71
N ASP A 114 1.21 -16.44 -8.85
CA ASP A 114 1.35 -17.72 -9.55
C ASP A 114 2.79 -17.95 -10.01
N ALA A 115 3.45 -16.92 -10.57
CA ALA A 115 4.82 -16.99 -11.05
C ALA A 115 5.83 -17.35 -9.95
N VAL A 116 5.60 -16.92 -8.70
CA VAL A 116 6.48 -17.24 -7.56
C VAL A 116 5.95 -18.40 -6.70
N GLY A 117 4.89 -19.12 -7.14
CA GLY A 117 4.36 -20.30 -6.46
C GLY A 117 3.59 -19.99 -5.16
N LEU A 118 3.00 -18.79 -5.04
CA LEU A 118 2.22 -18.36 -3.88
C LEU A 118 0.71 -18.24 -4.16
N GLY A 119 0.23 -18.65 -5.34
CA GLY A 119 -1.18 -18.56 -5.71
C GLY A 119 -2.13 -19.25 -4.75
N ASP A 120 -1.74 -20.39 -4.14
CA ASP A 120 -2.54 -21.10 -3.16
C ASP A 120 -2.56 -20.43 -1.75
N LYS A 121 -1.70 -19.44 -1.52
CA LYS A 121 -1.56 -18.73 -0.24
C LYS A 121 -2.21 -17.35 -0.22
N ILE A 122 -2.42 -16.76 -1.40
CA ILE A 122 -2.87 -15.38 -1.53
C ILE A 122 -4.13 -15.35 -2.40
N ASP A 123 -5.26 -14.98 -1.78
CA ASP A 123 -6.54 -14.77 -2.47
C ASP A 123 -6.68 -13.29 -2.85
N VAL A 124 -6.64 -12.98 -4.15
CA VAL A 124 -6.71 -11.61 -4.66
C VAL A 124 -8.12 -11.29 -5.14
N GLN A 125 -8.69 -10.19 -4.65
CA GLN A 125 -10.05 -9.76 -5.00
C GLN A 125 -10.09 -8.27 -5.36
N VAL A 126 -10.92 -7.91 -6.35
CA VAL A 126 -11.25 -6.51 -6.61
C VAL A 126 -12.28 -6.06 -5.59
N ALA A 127 -11.89 -5.14 -4.68
CA ALA A 127 -12.79 -4.63 -3.65
C ALA A 127 -12.42 -3.20 -3.25
N ASP A 128 -13.43 -2.45 -2.80
CA ASP A 128 -13.29 -1.15 -2.18
C ASP A 128 -13.04 -1.31 -0.67
N VAL A 129 -11.96 -0.75 -0.17
CA VAL A 129 -11.59 -0.79 1.25
C VAL A 129 -12.59 -0.05 2.15
N THR A 130 -13.49 0.74 1.57
CA THR A 130 -14.59 1.42 2.27
C THR A 130 -15.90 0.61 2.29
N ASP A 131 -15.95 -0.56 1.60
CA ASP A 131 -17.11 -1.46 1.51
C ASP A 131 -16.64 -2.91 1.28
N LEU A 132 -15.93 -3.46 2.25
CA LEU A 132 -15.28 -4.77 2.15
C LEU A 132 -16.30 -5.92 2.08
N PRO A 133 -16.17 -6.85 1.11
CA PRO A 133 -17.13 -7.95 0.91
C PRO A 133 -16.92 -9.14 1.87
N PHE A 134 -16.47 -8.85 3.10
CA PHE A 134 -16.16 -9.87 4.10
C PHE A 134 -17.07 -9.75 5.31
N ASP A 135 -17.31 -10.87 5.98
CA ASP A 135 -18.02 -10.88 7.25
C ASP A 135 -17.23 -10.17 8.36
N ALA A 136 -17.93 -9.73 9.40
CA ALA A 136 -17.28 -9.17 10.58
C ALA A 136 -16.37 -10.21 11.25
N ALA A 137 -15.25 -9.77 11.81
CA ALA A 137 -14.28 -10.62 12.51
C ALA A 137 -13.64 -11.73 11.64
N SER A 138 -13.47 -11.46 10.35
CA SER A 138 -12.86 -12.39 9.39
C SER A 138 -11.34 -12.45 9.47
N PHE A 139 -10.67 -11.38 9.97
CA PHE A 139 -9.23 -11.23 9.96
C PHE A 139 -8.66 -10.95 11.35
N ASP A 140 -7.44 -11.39 11.57
CA ASP A 140 -6.67 -11.16 12.79
C ASP A 140 -5.78 -9.91 12.63
N VAL A 141 -5.33 -9.64 11.39
CA VAL A 141 -4.55 -8.46 11.03
C VAL A 141 -5.09 -7.83 9.75
N VAL A 142 -5.20 -6.50 9.75
CA VAL A 142 -5.36 -5.70 8.53
C VAL A 142 -4.06 -4.91 8.34
N VAL A 143 -3.43 -5.04 7.18
CA VAL A 143 -2.28 -4.25 6.76
C VAL A 143 -2.74 -3.25 5.71
N SER A 144 -2.31 -1.99 5.81
CA SER A 144 -2.62 -0.97 4.82
C SER A 144 -1.41 -0.05 4.65
N GLN A 145 -0.92 0.06 3.42
CA GLN A 145 0.27 0.85 3.09
C GLN A 145 0.00 1.79 1.93
N HIS A 146 0.11 3.11 2.18
CA HIS A 146 -0.11 4.16 1.19
C HIS A 146 -1.49 4.09 0.51
N VAL A 147 -2.54 3.92 1.31
CA VAL A 147 -3.94 3.81 0.84
C VAL A 147 -4.77 5.01 1.25
N GLN A 148 -4.70 5.40 2.55
CA GLN A 148 -5.62 6.38 3.11
C GLN A 148 -5.54 7.76 2.44
N MET A 149 -4.40 8.14 1.87
CA MET A 149 -4.24 9.43 1.18
C MET A 149 -5.14 9.54 -0.07
N ASN A 150 -5.60 8.41 -0.63
CA ASN A 150 -6.52 8.35 -1.76
C ASN A 150 -8.01 8.38 -1.33
N ILE A 151 -8.31 8.13 -0.06
CA ILE A 151 -9.67 7.94 0.44
C ILE A 151 -10.19 9.21 1.11
N ALA A 152 -11.29 9.77 0.60
CA ALA A 152 -11.91 10.97 1.17
C ALA A 152 -12.63 10.64 2.49
N ASP A 153 -13.40 9.56 2.54
CA ASP A 153 -14.13 9.12 3.74
C ASP A 153 -13.32 8.17 4.61
N LYS A 154 -12.47 8.75 5.45
CA LYS A 154 -11.63 7.99 6.38
C LYS A 154 -12.41 7.30 7.50
N HIS A 155 -13.56 7.86 7.89
CA HIS A 155 -14.41 7.21 8.89
C HIS A 155 -14.94 5.89 8.38
N ARG A 156 -15.38 5.85 7.12
CA ARG A 156 -15.85 4.62 6.49
C ARG A 156 -14.72 3.62 6.30
N LEU A 157 -13.55 4.07 5.80
CA LEU A 157 -12.34 3.24 5.66
C LEU A 157 -12.01 2.50 6.97
N TYR A 158 -11.88 3.25 8.06
CA TYR A 158 -11.46 2.65 9.33
C TYR A 158 -12.58 1.92 10.07
N SER A 159 -13.85 2.29 9.85
CA SER A 159 -15.00 1.50 10.33
C SER A 159 -15.06 0.14 9.66
N GLU A 160 -14.78 0.03 8.37
CA GLU A 160 -14.69 -1.25 7.65
C GLU A 160 -13.50 -2.08 8.10
N ALA A 161 -12.31 -1.48 8.23
CA ALA A 161 -11.15 -2.16 8.79
C ALA A 161 -11.44 -2.72 10.20
N ARG A 162 -12.13 -1.92 11.04
CA ARG A 162 -12.54 -2.34 12.38
C ARG A 162 -13.56 -3.48 12.35
N ARG A 163 -14.54 -3.40 11.45
CA ARG A 163 -15.60 -4.40 11.33
C ARG A 163 -15.06 -5.77 10.97
N VAL A 164 -14.12 -5.82 10.04
CA VAL A 164 -13.57 -7.11 9.56
C VAL A 164 -12.51 -7.69 10.49
N LEU A 165 -11.98 -6.91 11.44
CA LEU A 165 -11.03 -7.38 12.45
C LEU A 165 -11.71 -8.13 13.57
N ALA A 166 -11.16 -9.29 13.93
CA ALA A 166 -11.55 -10.09 15.07
C ALA A 166 -11.30 -9.35 16.41
N PRO A 167 -11.96 -9.74 17.50
CA PRO A 167 -11.60 -9.26 18.83
C PRO A 167 -10.12 -9.53 19.12
N GLY A 168 -9.40 -8.51 19.57
CA GLY A 168 -7.94 -8.57 19.78
C GLY A 168 -7.11 -8.47 18.50
N GLY A 169 -7.76 -8.28 17.35
CA GLY A 169 -7.08 -8.04 16.08
C GLY A 169 -6.37 -6.68 16.04
N ARG A 170 -5.54 -6.48 15.03
CA ARG A 170 -4.69 -5.30 14.90
C ARG A 170 -4.66 -4.73 13.49
N LEU A 171 -4.60 -3.40 13.41
CA LEU A 171 -4.42 -2.65 12.17
C LEU A 171 -2.98 -2.16 12.11
N ALA A 172 -2.28 -2.48 11.03
CA ALA A 172 -0.91 -2.04 10.76
C ALA A 172 -0.91 -1.05 9.59
N LEU A 173 -0.38 0.15 9.83
CA LEU A 173 -0.39 1.27 8.88
C LEU A 173 1.03 1.72 8.55
N TRP A 174 1.29 1.95 7.26
CA TRP A 174 2.38 2.75 6.74
C TRP A 174 1.79 3.73 5.73
N ASP A 175 1.69 5.03 6.09
CA ASP A 175 0.91 5.94 5.25
C ASP A 175 1.37 7.40 5.32
N VAL A 176 0.81 8.21 4.43
CA VAL A 176 1.10 9.65 4.31
C VAL A 176 0.02 10.46 5.00
N THR A 177 0.43 11.43 5.82
CA THR A 177 -0.45 12.42 6.46
C THR A 177 -0.07 13.84 6.04
N ALA A 178 -0.95 14.80 6.28
CA ALA A 178 -0.64 16.20 6.09
C ALA A 178 0.39 16.69 7.12
N GLY A 179 1.31 17.53 6.67
CA GLY A 179 2.14 18.34 7.55
C GLY A 179 1.43 19.62 7.99
N SER A 180 2.20 20.62 8.45
CA SER A 180 1.69 21.92 8.89
C SER A 180 1.64 22.97 7.77
N ALA A 181 2.34 22.75 6.65
CA ALA A 181 2.43 23.67 5.52
C ALA A 181 1.58 23.20 4.34
N GLU A 182 1.07 24.15 3.56
CA GLU A 182 0.27 23.94 2.36
C GLU A 182 0.68 24.91 1.24
N PRO A 183 0.32 24.66 -0.04
CA PRO A 183 -0.19 23.40 -0.61
C PRO A 183 0.92 22.38 -0.86
N LEU A 184 0.55 21.13 -1.23
CA LEU A 184 1.50 20.12 -1.73
C LEU A 184 2.16 20.57 -3.03
N HIS A 185 3.45 20.27 -3.19
CA HIS A 185 4.11 20.29 -4.49
C HIS A 185 3.72 19.04 -5.27
N LEU A 186 3.05 19.21 -6.38
CA LEU A 186 2.56 18.16 -7.25
C LEU A 186 3.42 18.05 -8.53
N PRO A 187 3.43 16.88 -9.22
CA PRO A 187 2.76 15.63 -8.83
C PRO A 187 3.51 14.90 -7.69
N VAL A 188 2.75 14.12 -6.93
CA VAL A 188 3.29 13.16 -5.93
C VAL A 188 2.87 11.74 -6.34
N PRO A 189 3.42 10.66 -5.72
CA PRO A 189 3.11 9.29 -6.13
C PRO A 189 1.62 8.96 -6.23
N TRP A 190 0.78 9.53 -5.36
CA TRP A 190 -0.67 9.28 -5.29
C TRP A 190 -1.53 10.37 -5.93
N ALA A 191 -0.99 11.53 -6.31
CA ALA A 191 -1.79 12.64 -6.82
C ALA A 191 -1.05 13.48 -7.86
N SER A 192 -1.71 13.75 -8.97
CA SER A 192 -1.27 14.73 -9.98
C SER A 192 -1.98 16.07 -9.84
N SER A 193 -3.10 16.11 -9.09
CA SER A 193 -3.89 17.30 -8.81
C SER A 193 -4.34 17.34 -7.34
N PRO A 194 -4.70 18.52 -6.79
CA PRO A 194 -5.15 18.62 -5.39
C PRO A 194 -6.40 17.77 -5.08
N GLN A 195 -7.28 17.56 -6.06
CA GLN A 195 -8.53 16.82 -5.91
C GLN A 195 -8.32 15.32 -5.68
N GLN A 196 -7.12 14.80 -6.00
CA GLN A 196 -6.75 13.40 -5.82
C GLN A 196 -6.07 13.11 -4.47
N SER A 197 -5.81 14.15 -3.66
CA SER A 197 -5.11 14.01 -2.39
C SER A 197 -6.02 14.37 -1.22
N HIS A 198 -6.24 13.42 -0.33
CA HIS A 198 -7.14 13.54 0.82
C HIS A 198 -6.39 13.41 2.15
N LEU A 199 -5.24 14.08 2.28
CA LEU A 199 -4.44 14.03 3.50
C LEU A 199 -5.17 14.67 4.68
N VAL A 200 -5.01 14.06 5.85
CA VAL A 200 -5.38 14.64 7.16
C VAL A 200 -4.14 14.73 8.04
N THR A 201 -4.14 15.62 9.02
CA THR A 201 -3.03 15.72 9.98
C THR A 201 -2.93 14.45 10.83
N PRO A 202 -1.74 14.12 11.39
CA PRO A 202 -1.58 12.97 12.30
C PRO A 202 -2.57 13.00 13.47
N ALA A 203 -2.78 14.17 14.07
CA ALA A 203 -3.74 14.32 15.18
C ALA A 203 -5.17 13.97 14.75
N ARG A 204 -5.61 14.48 13.58
CA ARG A 204 -6.96 14.16 13.07
C ARG A 204 -7.09 12.69 12.70
N LEU A 205 -6.03 12.06 12.18
CA LEU A 205 -6.02 10.63 11.89
C LEU A 205 -6.18 9.79 13.16
N ILE A 206 -5.45 10.13 14.23
CA ILE A 206 -5.59 9.48 15.54
C ILE A 206 -7.01 9.60 16.10
N ASP A 207 -7.64 10.79 15.99
CA ASP A 207 -9.03 10.98 16.42
C ASP A 207 -9.99 10.07 15.64
N ILE A 208 -9.86 10.01 14.29
CA ILE A 208 -10.69 9.16 13.43
C ILE A 208 -10.52 7.67 13.78
N LEU A 209 -9.29 7.23 14.00
CA LEU A 209 -9.00 5.86 14.41
C LEU A 209 -9.60 5.53 15.77
N GLY A 210 -9.53 6.45 16.73
CA GLY A 210 -10.18 6.31 18.04
C GLY A 210 -11.71 6.24 17.92
N GLU A 211 -12.32 7.10 17.10
CA GLU A 211 -13.76 7.09 16.80
C GLU A 211 -14.21 5.77 16.15
N ALA A 212 -13.34 5.13 15.37
CA ALA A 212 -13.59 3.83 14.76
C ALA A 212 -13.39 2.63 15.72
N GLY A 213 -12.95 2.86 16.97
CA GLY A 213 -12.76 1.81 17.98
C GLY A 213 -11.36 1.18 17.95
N PHE A 214 -10.34 1.96 17.63
CA PHE A 214 -8.94 1.58 17.73
C PHE A 214 -8.23 2.32 18.86
N ALA A 215 -7.30 1.62 19.53
CA ALA A 215 -6.32 2.22 20.42
C ALA A 215 -4.92 2.16 19.77
N VAL A 216 -4.18 3.24 19.82
CA VAL A 216 -2.81 3.30 19.30
C VAL A 216 -1.89 2.48 20.23
N SER A 217 -1.29 1.41 19.69
CA SER A 217 -0.28 0.60 20.36
C SER A 217 1.13 1.08 20.04
N HIS A 218 1.33 1.56 18.79
CA HIS A 218 2.59 2.11 18.33
C HIS A 218 2.33 3.21 17.30
N TRP A 219 3.13 4.28 17.34
CA TRP A 219 3.04 5.40 16.39
C TRP A 219 4.39 6.09 16.24
N ASP A 220 4.95 6.04 15.04
CA ASP A 220 6.20 6.71 14.69
C ASP A 220 6.01 7.66 13.50
N ASP A 221 6.63 8.84 13.59
CA ASP A 221 6.86 9.73 12.46
C ASP A 221 8.25 9.44 11.89
N LEU A 222 8.27 8.78 10.73
CA LEU A 222 9.50 8.38 10.03
C LEU A 222 9.83 9.30 8.85
N SER A 223 9.20 10.47 8.77
CA SER A 223 9.29 11.41 7.64
C SER A 223 10.72 11.74 7.25
N GLN A 224 11.54 12.17 8.23
CA GLN A 224 12.92 12.59 7.94
C GLN A 224 13.79 11.41 7.49
N ALA A 225 13.72 10.28 8.19
CA ALA A 225 14.50 9.09 7.84
C ALA A 225 14.13 8.58 6.44
N ALA A 226 12.83 8.55 6.12
CA ALA A 226 12.35 8.14 4.82
C ALA A 226 12.77 9.11 3.70
N ALA A 227 12.71 10.42 3.94
CA ALA A 227 13.13 11.42 2.97
C ALA A 227 14.64 11.32 2.68
N ASP A 228 15.47 11.05 3.69
CA ASP A 228 16.91 10.89 3.52
C ASP A 228 17.22 9.64 2.68
N VAL A 229 16.62 8.49 2.99
CA VAL A 229 16.79 7.26 2.21
C VAL A 229 16.31 7.42 0.76
N MET A 230 15.15 8.03 0.53
CA MET A 230 14.63 8.27 -0.82
C MET A 230 15.56 9.22 -1.60
N ARG A 231 16.06 10.27 -0.96
CA ARG A 231 17.00 11.21 -1.59
C ARG A 231 18.30 10.52 -1.99
N ASP A 232 18.88 9.73 -1.10
CA ASP A 232 20.12 9.01 -1.35
C ASP A 232 19.95 7.98 -2.47
N PHE A 233 18.83 7.26 -2.49
CA PHE A 233 18.49 6.32 -3.55
C PHE A 233 18.43 6.99 -4.92
N PHE A 234 17.76 8.13 -5.06
CA PHE A 234 17.62 8.82 -6.34
C PHE A 234 18.86 9.64 -6.76
N ASN A 235 19.79 9.91 -5.84
CA ASN A 235 21.09 10.51 -6.16
C ASN A 235 22.13 9.46 -6.59
N GLY A 236 21.87 8.16 -6.35
CA GLY A 236 22.72 7.05 -6.76
C GLY A 236 22.37 6.51 -8.14
N ASP A 237 23.09 5.45 -8.54
CA ASP A 237 22.78 4.70 -9.75
C ASP A 237 21.43 3.98 -9.61
N GLN A 238 20.53 4.22 -10.56
CA GLN A 238 19.21 3.58 -10.53
C GLN A 238 19.31 2.13 -10.99
N PRO A 239 18.64 1.18 -10.31
CA PRO A 239 18.60 -0.21 -10.75
C PRO A 239 17.88 -0.32 -12.11
N ALA A 240 18.27 -1.33 -12.91
CA ALA A 240 17.62 -1.59 -14.18
C ALA A 240 16.13 -1.95 -14.05
N LEU A 241 15.75 -2.51 -12.89
CA LEU A 241 14.39 -2.95 -12.58
C LEU A 241 13.87 -2.15 -11.37
N GLY A 242 12.67 -1.60 -11.47
CA GLY A 242 12.05 -0.85 -10.37
C GLY A 242 10.71 -0.23 -10.77
N LEU A 243 10.06 0.45 -9.86
CA LEU A 243 8.75 1.10 -10.06
C LEU A 243 8.74 2.07 -11.26
N HIS A 244 9.87 2.70 -11.58
CA HIS A 244 10.02 3.56 -12.76
C HIS A 244 9.76 2.83 -14.08
N SER A 245 9.81 1.48 -14.09
CA SER A 245 9.55 0.69 -15.28
C SER A 245 8.08 0.77 -15.74
N PHE A 246 7.14 1.01 -14.83
CA PHE A 246 5.73 1.07 -15.15
C PHE A 246 4.97 2.27 -14.54
N VAL A 247 5.59 3.04 -13.63
CA VAL A 247 4.99 4.24 -13.06
C VAL A 247 5.51 5.48 -13.80
N PRO A 248 4.64 6.22 -14.50
CA PRO A 248 5.05 7.43 -15.20
C PRO A 248 5.57 8.52 -14.22
N ASP A 249 6.62 9.24 -14.64
CA ASP A 249 7.21 10.37 -13.90
C ASP A 249 7.63 10.02 -12.46
N PHE A 250 7.95 8.73 -12.19
CA PHE A 250 8.20 8.21 -10.85
C PHE A 250 9.24 9.03 -10.08
N GLN A 251 10.40 9.33 -10.68
CA GLN A 251 11.44 10.12 -10.03
C GLN A 251 10.93 11.53 -9.64
N THR A 252 10.24 12.22 -10.52
CA THR A 252 9.67 13.56 -10.24
C THR A 252 8.69 13.49 -9.07
N LYS A 253 7.80 12.49 -9.07
CA LYS A 253 6.80 12.28 -8.02
C LYS A 253 7.44 12.04 -6.65
N VAL A 254 8.47 11.18 -6.60
CA VAL A 254 9.18 10.89 -5.34
C VAL A 254 10.01 12.08 -4.88
N MET A 255 10.69 12.80 -5.77
CA MET A 255 11.45 13.99 -5.36
C MET A 255 10.55 15.12 -4.88
N ASN A 256 9.33 15.25 -5.43
CA ASN A 256 8.33 16.17 -4.88
C ASN A 256 7.85 15.70 -3.50
N LEU A 257 7.69 14.39 -3.25
CA LEU A 257 7.37 13.88 -1.91
C LEU A 257 8.50 14.21 -0.91
N VAL A 258 9.76 13.99 -1.27
CA VAL A 258 10.93 14.37 -0.45
C VAL A 258 10.90 15.86 -0.11
N ARG A 259 10.60 16.70 -1.11
CA ARG A 259 10.46 18.15 -0.92
C ARG A 259 9.29 18.49 0.01
N ASN A 260 8.12 17.86 -0.17
CA ASN A 260 6.95 18.08 0.68
C ASN A 260 7.25 17.71 2.13
N ILE A 261 7.99 16.62 2.38
CA ILE A 261 8.43 16.24 3.72
C ILE A 261 9.39 17.30 4.30
N ALA A 262 10.40 17.71 3.55
CA ALA A 262 11.37 18.69 4.01
C ALA A 262 10.75 20.06 4.35
N GLU A 263 9.65 20.43 3.70
CA GLU A 263 8.89 21.66 3.93
C GLU A 263 7.69 21.46 4.90
N ASP A 264 7.60 20.32 5.58
CA ASP A 264 6.48 19.92 6.47
C ASP A 264 5.09 20.09 5.82
N ARG A 265 4.96 19.67 4.55
CA ARG A 265 3.69 19.61 3.81
C ARG A 265 3.07 18.22 3.83
N ALA A 266 3.91 17.19 3.98
CA ALA A 266 3.52 15.79 4.12
C ALA A 266 4.39 15.12 5.17
N ARG A 267 3.84 14.12 5.86
CA ARG A 267 4.55 13.28 6.82
C ARG A 267 4.32 11.82 6.53
N LEU A 268 5.28 10.98 6.87
CA LEU A 268 5.18 9.52 6.76
C LEU A 268 5.08 8.93 8.15
N ILE A 269 4.02 8.18 8.38
CA ILE A 269 3.74 7.56 9.69
C ILE A 269 3.74 6.04 9.58
N GLN A 270 4.27 5.38 10.59
CA GLN A 270 4.14 3.96 10.82
C GLN A 270 3.37 3.75 12.13
N ALA A 271 2.35 2.92 12.11
CA ALA A 271 1.53 2.70 13.28
C ALA A 271 1.00 1.27 13.37
N VAL A 272 0.83 0.79 14.61
CA VAL A 272 0.04 -0.39 14.92
C VAL A 272 -1.02 0.00 15.94
N LEU A 273 -2.25 -0.43 15.67
CA LEU A 273 -3.40 -0.15 16.50
C LEU A 273 -4.09 -1.46 16.87
N SER A 274 -4.57 -1.53 18.07
CA SER A 274 -5.36 -2.66 18.58
C SER A 274 -6.85 -2.33 18.60
N VAL A 275 -7.66 -3.35 18.36
CA VAL A 275 -9.11 -3.27 18.52
C VAL A 275 -9.46 -3.09 20.00
N THR A 276 -10.27 -2.05 20.34
CA THR A 276 -10.76 -1.79 21.71
C THR A 276 -12.04 -2.54 22.01
#